data_872dcc1c063f29909154338707fab299
#
_entry.id   872dcc1c063f29909154338707fab299
#
_cell.length_a   1.000
_cell.length_b   1.000
_cell.length_c   1.000
_cell.angle_alpha   90.00
_cell.angle_beta   90.00
_cell.angle_gamma   90.00
#
_symmetry.space_group_name_H-M   'P 1'
#
loop_
_entity.id
_entity.type
_entity.pdbx_description
1 polymer ?
#
loop_
_entity_poly.entity_id
_entity_poly.type
_entity_poly.pdbx_seq_one_letter_code
_entity_poly.pdbx_strand_id
1 'polypeptide(L)'
;MEKPKTVLIIEEDIRYGEMLQDALGEFGYNAYLAYSATGGMDIVRQKKLDIIISDINMPSVNGIQLAEKLMKMYLDIPIILITNTHDLNLIRHALKLGIIDYLIKPINLQELPLVVDKNLERKRLESQRVQENKAEILLKALKALMRALDAKDAYTCGHSQRVAALAMLMARELKLSPEEQYTLQLAALMHDIGKIGIPDSILNKTASLQDYEFDIAKDHPVVGSQILGEIEELSEVASAVRHHHERYDGSGYPDGLRGEAIPFFARILSIIDTFEALVSNRVYRKGTDKAHALEEIQRNAGVQFDPELVKVFANVIKNVAVDNGNTTDERAFEFAVDLPGRAKEAI
;
A
#
# COMPACT_ATOMS: atom_id res chain seq x y z
N MET A 1 15.12 2.54 -21.88
CA MET A 1 14.24 3.21 -22.87
C MET A 1 12.80 2.92 -22.44
N GLU A 2 11.98 3.93 -22.22
CA GLU A 2 10.55 3.73 -21.95
C GLU A 2 9.88 3.03 -23.12
N LYS A 3 8.91 2.16 -22.81
CA LYS A 3 8.15 1.44 -23.85
C LYS A 3 7.30 2.46 -24.61
N PRO A 4 7.25 2.40 -25.97
CA PRO A 4 6.43 3.33 -26.73
C PRO A 4 4.97 3.27 -26.30
N LYS A 5 4.36 4.46 -26.13
CA LYS A 5 2.94 4.61 -25.77
C LYS A 5 2.06 4.15 -26.93
N THR A 6 0.97 3.48 -26.60
CA THR A 6 0.06 2.87 -27.58
C THR A 6 -1.20 3.70 -27.72
N VAL A 7 -1.45 4.19 -28.92
CA VAL A 7 -2.58 5.05 -29.28
C VAL A 7 -3.54 4.28 -30.20
N LEU A 8 -4.84 4.35 -29.96
CA LEU A 8 -5.85 3.89 -30.91
C LEU A 8 -6.51 5.13 -31.55
N ILE A 9 -6.52 5.17 -32.87
CA ILE A 9 -7.21 6.15 -33.68
C ILE A 9 -8.45 5.47 -34.26
N ILE A 10 -9.63 6.09 -34.12
CA ILE A 10 -10.88 5.63 -34.73
C ILE A 10 -11.39 6.75 -35.63
N GLU A 11 -11.19 6.57 -36.94
CA GLU A 11 -11.47 7.56 -37.97
C GLU A 11 -11.94 6.87 -39.23
N GLU A 12 -13.10 7.28 -39.79
CA GLU A 12 -13.66 6.63 -41.00
C GLU A 12 -13.02 7.11 -42.29
N ASP A 13 -12.54 8.35 -42.33
CA ASP A 13 -11.77 8.83 -43.48
C ASP A 13 -10.36 8.16 -43.44
N ILE A 14 -10.18 7.23 -44.35
CA ILE A 14 -8.96 6.42 -44.45
C ILE A 14 -7.72 7.31 -44.55
N ARG A 15 -7.75 8.31 -45.42
CA ARG A 15 -6.61 9.19 -45.66
C ARG A 15 -6.30 10.05 -44.45
N TYR A 16 -7.34 10.55 -43.79
CA TYR A 16 -7.17 11.37 -42.59
C TYR A 16 -6.67 10.53 -41.42
N GLY A 17 -7.19 9.31 -41.27
CA GLY A 17 -6.74 8.38 -40.24
C GLY A 17 -5.28 7.96 -40.42
N GLU A 18 -4.87 7.60 -41.65
CA GLU A 18 -3.48 7.26 -41.98
C GLU A 18 -2.54 8.45 -41.71
N MET A 19 -2.93 9.66 -42.07
CA MET A 19 -2.15 10.89 -41.80
C MET A 19 -1.95 11.13 -40.29
N LEU A 20 -2.96 10.88 -39.46
CA LEU A 20 -2.84 10.97 -37.99
C LEU A 20 -1.95 9.85 -37.43
N GLN A 21 -2.07 8.63 -37.99
CA GLN A 21 -1.26 7.50 -37.60
C GLN A 21 0.23 7.72 -37.90
N ASP A 22 0.53 8.20 -39.10
CA ASP A 22 1.90 8.50 -39.53
C ASP A 22 2.50 9.61 -38.66
N ALA A 23 1.74 10.69 -38.41
CA ALA A 23 2.19 11.78 -37.56
C ALA A 23 2.55 11.31 -36.15
N LEU A 24 1.74 10.43 -35.52
CA LEU A 24 2.05 9.89 -34.21
C LEU A 24 3.24 8.90 -34.28
N GLY A 25 3.34 8.12 -35.35
CA GLY A 25 4.45 7.19 -35.59
C GLY A 25 5.81 7.89 -35.66
N GLU A 26 5.90 9.06 -36.34
CA GLU A 26 7.11 9.89 -36.42
C GLU A 26 7.61 10.35 -35.04
N PHE A 27 6.71 10.52 -34.08
CA PHE A 27 7.03 10.88 -32.70
C PHE A 27 7.20 9.68 -31.76
N GLY A 28 7.24 8.45 -32.30
CA GLY A 28 7.57 7.24 -31.55
C GLY A 28 6.38 6.57 -30.84
N TYR A 29 5.15 6.95 -31.15
CA TYR A 29 3.97 6.25 -30.66
C TYR A 29 3.70 4.97 -31.45
N ASN A 30 3.15 3.96 -30.78
CA ASN A 30 2.62 2.77 -31.43
C ASN A 30 1.13 3.00 -31.74
N ALA A 31 0.83 3.53 -32.95
CA ALA A 31 -0.52 3.93 -33.33
C ALA A 31 -1.25 2.84 -34.11
N TYR A 32 -2.39 2.40 -33.58
CA TYR A 32 -3.36 1.53 -34.26
C TYR A 32 -4.47 2.37 -34.87
N LEU A 33 -4.93 1.97 -36.06
CA LEU A 33 -6.01 2.65 -36.77
C LEU A 33 -7.19 1.71 -36.96
N ALA A 34 -8.39 2.21 -36.67
CA ALA A 34 -9.67 1.57 -36.93
C ALA A 34 -10.54 2.51 -37.76
N TYR A 35 -11.18 1.97 -38.79
CA TYR A 35 -12.06 2.73 -39.69
C TYR A 35 -13.55 2.68 -39.31
N SER A 36 -13.83 2.15 -38.13
CA SER A 36 -15.19 2.06 -37.60
C SER A 36 -15.21 1.89 -36.09
N ALA A 37 -16.31 2.23 -35.45
CA ALA A 37 -16.54 1.99 -34.04
C ALA A 37 -16.39 0.51 -33.64
N THR A 38 -16.84 -0.41 -34.50
CA THR A 38 -16.73 -1.86 -34.26
C THR A 38 -15.27 -2.32 -34.31
N GLY A 39 -14.52 -1.91 -35.33
CA GLY A 39 -13.09 -2.19 -35.44
C GLY A 39 -12.29 -1.62 -34.26
N GLY A 40 -12.64 -0.41 -33.81
CA GLY A 40 -12.08 0.21 -32.61
C GLY A 40 -12.30 -0.63 -31.36
N MET A 41 -13.52 -1.10 -31.14
CA MET A 41 -13.88 -1.98 -30.01
C MET A 41 -13.11 -3.32 -30.04
N ASP A 42 -12.86 -3.88 -31.21
CA ASP A 42 -12.08 -5.13 -31.34
C ASP A 42 -10.61 -4.93 -30.97
N ILE A 43 -10.04 -3.79 -31.35
CA ILE A 43 -8.66 -3.43 -30.96
C ILE A 43 -8.57 -3.19 -29.44
N VAL A 44 -9.53 -2.49 -28.82
CA VAL A 44 -9.58 -2.26 -27.38
C VAL A 44 -9.60 -3.57 -26.58
N ARG A 45 -10.28 -4.60 -27.08
CA ARG A 45 -10.32 -5.93 -26.44
C ARG A 45 -9.01 -6.70 -26.54
N GLN A 46 -8.22 -6.45 -27.59
CA GLN A 46 -7.02 -7.23 -27.91
C GLN A 46 -5.72 -6.57 -27.48
N LYS A 47 -5.71 -5.26 -27.29
CA LYS A 47 -4.50 -4.47 -27.05
C LYS A 47 -4.61 -3.66 -25.77
N LYS A 48 -3.49 -3.56 -25.07
CA LYS A 48 -3.36 -2.58 -23.98
C LYS A 48 -3.08 -1.21 -24.60
N LEU A 49 -4.01 -0.29 -24.41
CA LEU A 49 -3.95 1.05 -24.98
C LEU A 49 -3.67 2.06 -23.86
N ASP A 50 -2.91 3.09 -24.19
CA ASP A 50 -2.64 4.21 -23.28
C ASP A 50 -3.63 5.36 -23.51
N ILE A 51 -4.12 5.57 -24.74
CA ILE A 51 -5.07 6.63 -25.11
C ILE A 51 -5.86 6.26 -26.36
N ILE A 52 -7.09 6.78 -26.47
CA ILE A 52 -7.94 6.64 -27.65
C ILE A 52 -8.22 8.03 -28.23
N ILE A 53 -8.13 8.15 -29.55
CA ILE A 53 -8.53 9.32 -30.34
C ILE A 53 -9.66 8.88 -31.24
N SER A 54 -10.84 9.48 -31.16
CA SER A 54 -12.02 9.06 -31.92
C SER A 54 -12.73 10.22 -32.58
N ASP A 55 -13.08 10.06 -33.86
CA ASP A 55 -14.00 11.01 -34.50
C ASP A 55 -15.39 10.91 -33.86
N ILE A 56 -16.05 12.07 -33.73
CA ILE A 56 -17.45 12.16 -33.28
C ILE A 56 -18.39 11.76 -34.41
N ASN A 57 -18.07 12.16 -35.64
CA ASN A 57 -18.99 12.08 -36.79
C ASN A 57 -18.77 10.78 -37.57
N MET A 58 -19.17 9.65 -36.98
CA MET A 58 -19.14 8.35 -37.64
C MET A 58 -20.58 7.93 -38.05
N PRO A 59 -20.83 7.44 -39.30
CA PRO A 59 -22.17 7.12 -39.79
C PRO A 59 -22.92 6.06 -38.99
N SER A 60 -22.23 5.09 -38.44
CA SER A 60 -22.83 3.93 -37.77
C SER A 60 -23.08 4.11 -36.29
N VAL A 61 -22.25 4.87 -35.61
CA VAL A 61 -22.31 5.13 -34.16
C VAL A 61 -21.68 6.49 -33.88
N ASN A 62 -22.38 7.39 -33.22
CA ASN A 62 -21.81 8.66 -32.80
C ASN A 62 -20.63 8.40 -31.84
N GLY A 63 -19.47 9.06 -32.08
CA GLY A 63 -18.26 8.92 -31.28
C GLY A 63 -18.47 9.16 -29.77
N ILE A 64 -19.45 10.00 -29.40
CA ILE A 64 -19.80 10.20 -27.98
C ILE A 64 -20.43 8.93 -27.40
N GLN A 65 -21.34 8.26 -28.14
CA GLN A 65 -21.94 6.99 -27.69
C GLN A 65 -20.89 5.88 -27.61
N LEU A 66 -19.92 5.86 -28.54
CA LEU A 66 -18.79 4.95 -28.47
C LEU A 66 -17.94 5.24 -27.23
N ALA A 67 -17.61 6.50 -26.98
CA ALA A 67 -16.86 6.93 -25.82
C ALA A 67 -17.56 6.55 -24.50
N GLU A 68 -18.87 6.78 -24.38
CA GLU A 68 -19.67 6.34 -23.22
C GLU A 68 -19.58 4.83 -22.99
N LYS A 69 -19.65 4.04 -24.06
CA LYS A 69 -19.54 2.59 -23.98
C LYS A 69 -18.14 2.13 -23.57
N LEU A 70 -17.11 2.74 -24.15
CA LEU A 70 -15.71 2.47 -23.81
C LEU A 70 -15.41 2.81 -22.35
N MET A 71 -15.87 3.96 -21.88
CA MET A 71 -15.68 4.40 -20.50
C MET A 71 -16.38 3.50 -19.48
N LYS A 72 -17.56 2.96 -19.81
CA LYS A 72 -18.25 1.97 -18.95
C LYS A 72 -17.51 0.63 -18.87
N MET A 73 -16.78 0.26 -19.91
CA MET A 73 -16.08 -1.03 -20.00
C MET A 73 -14.60 -0.93 -19.60
N TYR A 74 -13.97 0.24 -19.82
CA TYR A 74 -12.53 0.47 -19.68
C TYR A 74 -12.28 1.86 -19.08
N LEU A 75 -12.63 2.03 -17.80
CA LEU A 75 -12.66 3.31 -17.07
C LEU A 75 -11.33 4.10 -17.06
N ASP A 76 -10.20 3.43 -17.33
CA ASP A 76 -8.89 4.06 -17.17
C ASP A 76 -8.22 4.55 -18.46
N ILE A 77 -8.82 4.30 -19.63
CA ILE A 77 -8.24 4.75 -20.89
C ILE A 77 -8.76 6.15 -21.24
N PRO A 78 -7.90 7.19 -21.29
CA PRO A 78 -8.32 8.54 -21.67
C PRO A 78 -8.77 8.58 -23.13
N ILE A 79 -9.81 9.35 -23.41
CA ILE A 79 -10.40 9.49 -24.75
C ILE A 79 -10.35 10.96 -25.17
N ILE A 80 -9.75 11.23 -26.33
CA ILE A 80 -9.80 12.50 -27.04
C ILE A 80 -10.77 12.37 -28.20
N LEU A 81 -11.69 13.33 -28.34
CA LEU A 81 -12.58 13.37 -29.49
C LEU A 81 -12.06 14.29 -30.59
N ILE A 82 -12.25 13.90 -31.84
CA ILE A 82 -12.02 14.74 -33.00
C ILE A 82 -13.39 15.17 -33.55
N THR A 83 -13.54 16.43 -33.95
CA THR A 83 -14.81 16.96 -34.44
C THR A 83 -14.64 18.04 -35.49
N ASN A 84 -15.60 18.11 -36.42
CA ASN A 84 -15.76 19.20 -37.39
C ASN A 84 -16.63 20.34 -36.86
N THR A 85 -17.23 20.17 -35.67
CA THR A 85 -18.22 21.13 -35.18
C THR A 85 -17.62 22.03 -34.09
N HIS A 86 -18.10 23.29 -34.09
CA HIS A 86 -17.89 24.25 -33.03
C HIS A 86 -19.08 24.29 -32.04
N ASP A 87 -19.96 23.28 -32.06
CA ASP A 87 -21.10 23.23 -31.13
C ASP A 87 -20.60 23.05 -29.66
N LEU A 88 -20.59 24.13 -28.95
CA LEU A 88 -20.17 24.19 -27.55
C LEU A 88 -21.04 23.31 -26.63
N ASN A 89 -22.31 23.06 -26.99
CA ASN A 89 -23.19 22.20 -26.18
C ASN A 89 -22.77 20.73 -26.30
N LEU A 90 -22.43 20.29 -27.52
CA LEU A 90 -21.95 18.95 -27.79
C LEU A 90 -20.61 18.71 -27.07
N ILE A 91 -19.68 19.66 -27.19
CA ILE A 91 -18.38 19.60 -26.53
C ILE A 91 -18.54 19.57 -25.00
N ARG A 92 -19.40 20.46 -24.46
CA ARG A 92 -19.64 20.49 -23.01
C ARG A 92 -20.28 19.17 -22.50
N HIS A 93 -21.14 18.57 -23.30
CA HIS A 93 -21.73 17.28 -22.98
C HIS A 93 -20.68 16.18 -22.95
N ALA A 94 -19.83 16.11 -23.95
CA ALA A 94 -18.71 15.15 -24.02
C ALA A 94 -17.77 15.26 -22.81
N LEU A 95 -17.36 16.47 -22.43
CA LEU A 95 -16.52 16.71 -21.26
C LEU A 95 -17.19 16.30 -19.93
N LYS A 96 -18.52 16.50 -19.79
CA LYS A 96 -19.27 16.04 -18.61
C LYS A 96 -19.35 14.52 -18.50
N LEU A 97 -19.25 13.81 -19.60
CA LEU A 97 -19.18 12.35 -19.64
C LEU A 97 -17.81 11.81 -19.22
N GLY A 98 -16.80 12.67 -19.09
CA GLY A 98 -15.45 12.29 -18.68
C GLY A 98 -14.45 12.15 -19.82
N ILE A 99 -14.80 12.58 -21.03
CA ILE A 99 -13.87 12.71 -22.15
C ILE A 99 -12.83 13.76 -21.74
N ILE A 100 -11.56 13.42 -21.93
CA ILE A 100 -10.46 14.20 -21.36
C ILE A 100 -10.15 15.47 -22.15
N ASP A 101 -10.33 15.43 -23.49
CA ASP A 101 -10.05 16.57 -24.38
C ASP A 101 -10.76 16.40 -25.73
N TYR A 102 -10.73 17.43 -26.58
CA TYR A 102 -11.23 17.37 -27.94
C TYR A 102 -10.35 18.18 -28.90
N LEU A 103 -10.33 17.78 -30.17
CA LEU A 103 -9.61 18.45 -31.25
C LEU A 103 -10.58 18.82 -32.35
N ILE A 104 -10.43 20.02 -32.92
CA ILE A 104 -11.24 20.49 -34.04
C ILE A 104 -10.46 20.30 -35.35
N LYS A 105 -11.11 19.68 -36.35
CA LYS A 105 -10.54 19.55 -37.68
C LYS A 105 -10.53 20.91 -38.42
N PRO A 106 -9.44 21.24 -39.16
CA PRO A 106 -8.26 20.44 -39.42
C PRO A 106 -7.27 20.47 -38.25
N ILE A 107 -6.72 19.30 -37.88
CA ILE A 107 -5.77 19.17 -36.77
C ILE A 107 -4.37 19.55 -37.29
N ASN A 108 -3.65 20.35 -36.50
CA ASN A 108 -2.24 20.56 -36.73
C ASN A 108 -1.46 19.31 -36.29
N LEU A 109 -0.89 18.59 -37.25
CA LEU A 109 -0.18 17.33 -37.03
C LEU A 109 1.06 17.48 -36.14
N GLN A 110 1.69 18.64 -36.13
CA GLN A 110 2.84 18.91 -35.26
C GLN A 110 2.42 19.13 -33.80
N GLU A 111 1.18 19.54 -33.57
CA GLU A 111 0.62 19.74 -32.21
C GLU A 111 -0.03 18.47 -31.65
N LEU A 112 -0.45 17.54 -32.52
CA LEU A 112 -1.12 16.32 -32.09
C LEU A 112 -0.35 15.52 -31.04
N PRO A 113 0.97 15.24 -31.20
CA PRO A 113 1.75 14.53 -30.18
C PRO A 113 1.78 15.28 -28.85
N LEU A 114 1.89 16.62 -28.87
CA LEU A 114 1.89 17.45 -27.64
C LEU A 114 0.55 17.35 -26.89
N VAL A 115 -0.56 17.30 -27.63
CA VAL A 115 -1.88 17.11 -27.03
C VAL A 115 -2.01 15.73 -26.42
N VAL A 116 -1.51 14.69 -27.09
CA VAL A 116 -1.49 13.33 -26.57
C VAL A 116 -0.65 13.25 -25.30
N ASP A 117 0.57 13.76 -25.32
CA ASP A 117 1.46 13.76 -24.14
C ASP A 117 0.85 14.50 -22.95
N LYS A 118 0.31 15.70 -23.18
CA LYS A 118 -0.38 16.47 -22.15
C LYS A 118 -1.50 15.68 -21.48
N ASN A 119 -2.30 14.97 -22.26
CA ASN A 119 -3.44 14.21 -21.74
C ASN A 119 -3.02 12.92 -21.05
N LEU A 120 -1.98 12.25 -21.52
CA LEU A 120 -1.37 11.11 -20.85
C LEU A 120 -0.78 11.51 -19.50
N GLU A 121 -0.04 12.62 -19.45
CA GLU A 121 0.54 13.13 -18.21
C GLU A 121 -0.55 13.57 -17.21
N ARG A 122 -1.59 14.27 -17.70
CA ARG A 122 -2.74 14.63 -16.86
C ARG A 122 -3.38 13.39 -16.23
N LYS A 123 -3.61 12.32 -17.00
CA LYS A 123 -4.16 11.06 -16.49
C LYS A 123 -3.23 10.39 -15.49
N ARG A 124 -1.92 10.39 -15.75
CA ARG A 124 -0.91 9.85 -14.85
C ARG A 124 -0.95 10.56 -13.50
N LEU A 125 -0.95 11.90 -13.51
CA LEU A 125 -1.01 12.70 -12.28
C LEU A 125 -2.32 12.52 -11.52
N GLU A 126 -3.46 12.40 -12.22
CA GLU A 126 -4.75 12.14 -11.61
C GLU A 126 -4.79 10.77 -10.92
N SER A 127 -4.31 9.72 -11.59
CA SER A 127 -4.20 8.37 -11.03
C SER A 127 -3.27 8.36 -9.80
N GLN A 128 -2.15 9.06 -9.89
CA GLN A 128 -1.20 9.19 -8.77
C GLN A 128 -1.86 9.87 -7.55
N ARG A 129 -2.58 10.98 -7.75
CA ARG A 129 -3.32 11.66 -6.67
C ARG A 129 -4.39 10.77 -6.03
N VAL A 130 -5.11 9.97 -6.83
CA VAL A 130 -6.10 9.03 -6.31
C VAL A 130 -5.44 7.98 -5.43
N GLN A 131 -4.29 7.43 -5.82
CA GLN A 131 -3.53 6.47 -5.02
C GLN A 131 -2.98 7.10 -3.73
N GLU A 132 -2.42 8.31 -3.82
CA GLU A 132 -1.93 9.05 -2.65
C GLU A 132 -3.07 9.32 -1.65
N ASN A 133 -4.24 9.75 -2.13
CA ASN A 133 -5.42 9.97 -1.28
C ASN A 133 -5.92 8.68 -0.62
N LYS A 134 -5.94 7.56 -1.36
CA LYS A 134 -6.31 6.25 -0.79
C LYS A 134 -5.36 5.84 0.33
N ALA A 135 -4.07 5.94 0.10
CA ALA A 135 -3.05 5.63 1.10
C ALA A 135 -3.17 6.53 2.35
N GLU A 136 -3.43 7.83 2.16
CA GLU A 136 -3.63 8.77 3.27
C GLU A 136 -4.89 8.43 4.09
N ILE A 137 -6.01 8.10 3.43
CA ILE A 137 -7.26 7.71 4.10
C ILE A 137 -7.05 6.42 4.89
N LEU A 138 -6.41 5.40 4.30
CA LEU A 138 -6.09 4.15 4.97
C LEU A 138 -5.25 4.41 6.22
N LEU A 139 -4.20 5.20 6.10
CA LEU A 139 -3.33 5.54 7.22
C LEU A 139 -4.08 6.26 8.36
N LYS A 140 -4.97 7.21 8.02
CA LYS A 140 -5.82 7.88 9.01
C LYS A 140 -6.76 6.90 9.71
N ALA A 141 -7.35 5.96 8.98
CA ALA A 141 -8.21 4.92 9.54
C ALA A 141 -7.43 4.00 10.50
N LEU A 142 -6.23 3.54 10.11
CA LEU A 142 -5.37 2.72 10.96
C LEU A 142 -4.97 3.47 12.24
N LYS A 143 -4.59 4.74 12.14
CA LYS A 143 -4.29 5.59 13.32
C LYS A 143 -5.50 5.76 14.25
N ALA A 144 -6.71 5.87 13.69
CA ALA A 144 -7.93 5.95 14.49
C ALA A 144 -8.21 4.63 15.23
N LEU A 145 -8.01 3.49 14.59
CA LEU A 145 -8.13 2.17 15.22
C LEU A 145 -7.10 1.96 16.35
N MET A 146 -5.86 2.38 16.14
CA MET A 146 -4.84 2.35 17.20
C MET A 146 -5.25 3.18 18.42
N ARG A 147 -5.75 4.40 18.20
CA ARG A 147 -6.24 5.25 19.32
C ARG A 147 -7.42 4.62 20.04
N ALA A 148 -8.31 3.94 19.32
CA ALA A 148 -9.43 3.23 19.94
C ALA A 148 -8.94 2.06 20.82
N LEU A 149 -7.90 1.34 20.36
CA LEU A 149 -7.26 0.29 21.14
C LEU A 149 -6.55 0.86 22.38
N ASP A 150 -5.78 1.94 22.23
CA ASP A 150 -5.10 2.62 23.36
C ASP A 150 -6.09 3.12 24.41
N ALA A 151 -7.30 3.55 24.00
CA ALA A 151 -8.36 3.95 24.91
C ALA A 151 -8.99 2.76 25.67
N LYS A 152 -8.97 1.57 25.06
CA LYS A 152 -9.50 0.33 25.62
C LYS A 152 -8.50 -0.38 26.55
N ASP A 153 -7.24 -0.42 26.15
CA ASP A 153 -6.14 -1.07 26.87
C ASP A 153 -5.13 -0.02 27.32
N ALA A 154 -5.23 0.41 28.57
CA ALA A 154 -4.34 1.41 29.17
C ALA A 154 -2.83 0.98 29.12
N TYR A 155 -2.56 -0.30 28.91
CA TYR A 155 -1.18 -0.84 28.79
C TYR A 155 -0.60 -0.65 27.40
N THR A 156 -1.41 -0.69 26.34
CA THR A 156 -0.92 -0.57 24.95
C THR A 156 -0.51 0.85 24.58
N CYS A 157 -0.85 1.85 25.42
CA CYS A 157 -0.44 3.24 25.15
C CYS A 157 1.08 3.35 25.04
N GLY A 158 1.57 3.61 23.82
CA GLY A 158 2.98 3.73 23.49
C GLY A 158 3.73 2.39 23.29
N HIS A 159 3.19 1.24 23.70
CA HIS A 159 3.80 -0.08 23.47
C HIS A 159 4.00 -0.35 21.98
N SER A 160 2.92 -0.31 21.19
CA SER A 160 2.98 -0.55 19.74
C SER A 160 3.94 0.41 19.01
N GLN A 161 4.06 1.65 19.49
CA GLN A 161 5.04 2.62 18.95
C GLN A 161 6.48 2.20 19.26
N ARG A 162 6.76 1.74 20.50
CA ARG A 162 8.11 1.26 20.86
C ARG A 162 8.45 -0.02 20.10
N VAL A 163 7.51 -0.95 19.94
CA VAL A 163 7.68 -2.15 19.11
C VAL A 163 7.98 -1.75 17.65
N ALA A 164 7.25 -0.78 17.09
CA ALA A 164 7.50 -0.30 15.72
C ALA A 164 8.88 0.37 15.58
N ALA A 165 9.32 1.15 16.58
CA ALA A 165 10.64 1.75 16.56
C ALA A 165 11.75 0.69 16.52
N LEU A 166 11.65 -0.34 17.35
CA LEU A 166 12.60 -1.47 17.36
C LEU A 166 12.53 -2.26 16.05
N ALA A 167 11.33 -2.45 15.49
CA ALA A 167 11.12 -3.10 14.19
C ALA A 167 11.86 -2.37 13.07
N MET A 168 11.83 -1.03 13.06
CA MET A 168 12.55 -0.22 12.08
C MET A 168 14.07 -0.30 12.22
N LEU A 169 14.59 -0.46 13.42
CA LEU A 169 16.01 -0.72 13.62
C LEU A 169 16.42 -2.09 13.07
N MET A 170 15.61 -3.13 13.35
CA MET A 170 15.79 -4.47 12.76
C MET A 170 15.71 -4.44 11.24
N ALA A 171 14.74 -3.73 10.67
CA ALA A 171 14.56 -3.61 9.24
C ALA A 171 15.78 -3.02 8.53
N ARG A 172 16.41 -2.00 9.13
CA ARG A 172 17.65 -1.38 8.61
C ARG A 172 18.82 -2.33 8.65
N GLU A 173 19.02 -3.03 9.78
CA GLU A 173 20.12 -4.01 9.94
C GLU A 173 19.96 -5.18 8.96
N LEU A 174 18.72 -5.64 8.74
CA LEU A 174 18.36 -6.68 7.76
C LEU A 174 18.38 -6.17 6.31
N LYS A 175 18.56 -4.86 6.08
CA LYS A 175 18.55 -4.20 4.76
C LYS A 175 17.28 -4.49 3.97
N LEU A 176 16.15 -4.47 4.65
CA LEU A 176 14.84 -4.66 4.01
C LEU A 176 14.56 -3.54 3.01
N SER A 177 13.85 -3.87 1.94
CA SER A 177 13.36 -2.89 0.97
C SER A 177 12.38 -1.89 1.62
N PRO A 178 12.14 -0.72 1.04
CA PRO A 178 11.18 0.25 1.56
C PRO A 178 9.76 -0.32 1.76
N GLU A 179 9.34 -1.22 0.87
CA GLU A 179 8.06 -1.93 0.96
C GLU A 179 8.00 -2.88 2.17
N GLU A 180 9.03 -3.71 2.34
CA GLU A 180 9.15 -4.61 3.49
C GLU A 180 9.25 -3.84 4.82
N GLN A 181 9.98 -2.71 4.84
CA GLN A 181 10.04 -1.83 6.01
C GLN A 181 8.66 -1.28 6.37
N TYR A 182 7.88 -0.84 5.38
CA TYR A 182 6.52 -0.35 5.58
C TYR A 182 5.59 -1.44 6.12
N THR A 183 5.64 -2.65 5.55
CA THR A 183 4.87 -3.81 6.00
C THR A 183 5.21 -4.17 7.45
N LEU A 184 6.50 -4.28 7.79
CA LEU A 184 6.93 -4.57 9.16
C LEU A 184 6.52 -3.48 10.15
N GLN A 185 6.60 -2.21 9.76
CA GLN A 185 6.18 -1.08 10.59
C GLN A 185 4.68 -1.14 10.90
N LEU A 186 3.84 -1.37 9.88
CA LEU A 186 2.40 -1.52 10.08
C LEU A 186 2.07 -2.74 10.93
N ALA A 187 2.73 -3.87 10.70
CA ALA A 187 2.53 -5.07 11.49
C ALA A 187 2.90 -4.84 12.97
N ALA A 188 4.00 -4.13 13.24
CA ALA A 188 4.40 -3.76 14.59
C ALA A 188 3.40 -2.83 15.28
N LEU A 189 2.86 -1.85 14.55
CA LEU A 189 1.84 -0.94 15.08
C LEU A 189 0.51 -1.64 15.37
N MET A 190 0.16 -2.66 14.58
CA MET A 190 -1.17 -3.30 14.57
C MET A 190 -1.19 -4.70 15.18
N HIS A 191 -0.05 -5.24 15.68
CA HIS A 191 0.01 -6.64 16.13
C HIS A 191 -1.05 -6.99 17.16
N ASP A 192 -1.39 -6.05 18.00
CA ASP A 192 -2.34 -6.17 19.10
C ASP A 192 -3.77 -5.70 18.78
N ILE A 193 -4.07 -5.27 17.52
CA ILE A 193 -5.38 -4.68 17.18
C ILE A 193 -6.56 -5.60 17.53
N GLY A 194 -6.36 -6.91 17.49
CA GLY A 194 -7.40 -7.88 17.84
C GLY A 194 -7.81 -7.88 19.31
N LYS A 195 -7.06 -7.23 20.20
CA LYS A 195 -7.47 -7.01 21.61
C LYS A 195 -8.78 -6.22 21.72
N ILE A 196 -9.18 -5.53 20.65
CA ILE A 196 -10.50 -4.88 20.58
C ILE A 196 -11.64 -5.89 20.78
N GLY A 197 -11.45 -7.15 20.42
CA GLY A 197 -12.40 -8.25 20.61
C GLY A 197 -12.42 -8.85 22.01
N ILE A 198 -11.43 -8.56 22.86
CA ILE A 198 -11.37 -9.12 24.23
C ILE A 198 -12.30 -8.33 25.15
N PRO A 199 -13.13 -8.97 25.97
CA PRO A 199 -13.94 -8.29 26.99
C PRO A 199 -13.08 -7.49 27.99
N ASP A 200 -13.53 -6.29 28.38
CA ASP A 200 -12.79 -5.41 29.30
C ASP A 200 -12.53 -6.06 30.67
N SER A 201 -13.43 -6.93 31.12
CA SER A 201 -13.29 -7.72 32.37
C SER A 201 -12.11 -8.68 32.35
N ILE A 202 -11.66 -9.10 31.16
CA ILE A 202 -10.49 -9.98 30.96
C ILE A 202 -9.27 -9.10 30.70
N LEU A 203 -9.38 -8.17 29.75
CA LEU A 203 -8.26 -7.34 29.30
C LEU A 203 -7.65 -6.51 30.43
N ASN A 204 -8.50 -5.91 31.28
CA ASN A 204 -8.10 -5.03 32.39
C ASN A 204 -8.09 -5.75 33.75
N LYS A 205 -8.10 -7.10 33.74
CA LYS A 205 -8.10 -7.87 34.99
C LYS A 205 -6.78 -7.71 35.74
N THR A 206 -6.87 -7.34 37.02
CA THR A 206 -5.71 -7.13 37.89
C THR A 206 -5.13 -8.41 38.50
N ALA A 207 -5.88 -9.50 38.50
CA ALA A 207 -5.45 -10.83 38.94
C ALA A 207 -4.99 -11.68 37.75
N SER A 208 -4.31 -12.80 38.02
CA SER A 208 -3.96 -13.77 36.99
C SER A 208 -5.20 -14.24 36.22
N LEU A 209 -5.09 -14.39 34.92
CA LEU A 209 -6.13 -14.95 34.07
C LEU A 209 -6.34 -16.42 34.42
N GLN A 210 -7.59 -16.87 34.43
CA GLN A 210 -7.94 -18.29 34.48
C GLN A 210 -7.74 -18.89 33.08
N ASP A 211 -7.67 -20.22 32.99
CA ASP A 211 -7.35 -20.90 31.72
C ASP A 211 -8.32 -20.51 30.59
N TYR A 212 -9.61 -20.44 30.83
CA TYR A 212 -10.59 -20.01 29.82
C TYR A 212 -10.45 -18.53 29.42
N GLU A 213 -10.03 -17.65 30.36
CA GLU A 213 -9.79 -16.24 30.08
C GLU A 213 -8.52 -16.08 29.23
N PHE A 214 -7.51 -16.91 29.52
CA PHE A 214 -6.29 -16.94 28.74
C PHE A 214 -6.55 -17.45 27.30
N ASP A 215 -7.42 -18.42 27.12
CA ASP A 215 -7.82 -18.90 25.80
C ASP A 215 -8.54 -17.80 25.02
N ILE A 216 -9.43 -17.02 25.64
CA ILE A 216 -10.04 -15.83 25.02
C ILE A 216 -8.96 -14.79 24.63
N ALA A 217 -7.99 -14.58 25.50
CA ALA A 217 -6.91 -13.63 25.21
C ALA A 217 -6.03 -14.08 24.03
N LYS A 218 -5.82 -15.39 23.85
CA LYS A 218 -5.08 -15.96 22.71
C LYS A 218 -5.75 -15.79 21.36
N ASP A 219 -7.02 -15.42 21.32
CA ASP A 219 -7.73 -15.20 20.06
C ASP A 219 -7.39 -13.87 19.39
N HIS A 220 -6.73 -12.92 20.09
CA HIS A 220 -6.46 -11.60 19.52
C HIS A 220 -5.62 -11.62 18.21
N PRO A 221 -4.64 -12.52 17.98
CA PRO A 221 -3.95 -12.57 16.70
C PRO A 221 -4.88 -12.98 15.55
N VAL A 222 -5.81 -13.90 15.83
CA VAL A 222 -6.83 -14.35 14.86
C VAL A 222 -7.79 -13.21 14.55
N VAL A 223 -8.35 -12.56 15.57
CA VAL A 223 -9.25 -11.41 15.40
C VAL A 223 -8.53 -10.25 14.69
N GLY A 224 -7.29 -9.94 15.08
CA GLY A 224 -6.50 -8.90 14.45
C GLY A 224 -6.25 -9.18 12.97
N SER A 225 -5.89 -10.41 12.63
CA SER A 225 -5.69 -10.81 11.24
C SER A 225 -6.98 -10.76 10.40
N GLN A 226 -8.14 -11.05 10.98
CA GLN A 226 -9.42 -10.92 10.31
C GLN A 226 -9.77 -9.45 10.02
N ILE A 227 -9.57 -8.56 11.00
CA ILE A 227 -9.81 -7.12 10.83
C ILE A 227 -8.96 -6.54 9.70
N LEU A 228 -7.68 -6.90 9.67
CA LEU A 228 -6.73 -6.38 8.67
C LEU A 228 -6.88 -7.06 7.31
N GLY A 229 -7.27 -8.34 7.29
CA GLY A 229 -7.43 -9.15 6.08
C GLY A 229 -8.60 -8.73 5.17
N GLU A 230 -9.52 -7.88 5.66
CA GLU A 230 -10.55 -7.24 4.82
C GLU A 230 -9.96 -6.24 3.81
N ILE A 231 -8.69 -5.86 3.98
CA ILE A 231 -7.97 -4.93 3.12
C ILE A 231 -6.86 -5.70 2.39
N GLU A 232 -7.01 -5.88 1.09
CA GLU A 232 -6.11 -6.69 0.25
C GLU A 232 -4.64 -6.23 0.39
N GLU A 233 -4.41 -4.93 0.43
CA GLU A 233 -3.08 -4.32 0.56
C GLU A 233 -2.40 -4.62 1.91
N LEU A 234 -3.14 -5.11 2.90
CA LEU A 234 -2.63 -5.45 4.24
C LEU A 234 -2.49 -6.97 4.48
N SER A 235 -2.58 -7.80 3.45
CA SER A 235 -2.54 -9.26 3.57
C SER A 235 -1.27 -9.78 4.27
N GLU A 236 -0.09 -9.23 3.97
CA GLU A 236 1.16 -9.57 4.65
C GLU A 236 1.20 -9.07 6.10
N VAL A 237 0.65 -7.89 6.36
CA VAL A 237 0.49 -7.34 7.72
C VAL A 237 -0.42 -8.25 8.53
N ALA A 238 -1.58 -8.64 7.98
CA ALA A 238 -2.52 -9.55 8.62
C ALA A 238 -1.89 -10.92 8.93
N SER A 239 -1.06 -11.42 8.01
CA SER A 239 -0.30 -12.67 8.22
C SER A 239 0.71 -12.53 9.36
N ALA A 240 1.46 -11.44 9.43
CA ALA A 240 2.39 -11.17 10.52
C ALA A 240 1.69 -11.03 11.88
N VAL A 241 0.55 -10.32 11.90
CA VAL A 241 -0.30 -10.16 13.09
C VAL A 241 -0.88 -11.48 13.57
N ARG A 242 -1.32 -12.36 12.65
CA ARG A 242 -1.84 -13.67 13.02
C ARG A 242 -0.83 -14.54 13.76
N HIS A 243 0.44 -14.48 13.35
CA HIS A 243 1.45 -15.46 13.75
C HIS A 243 2.53 -14.90 14.68
N HIS A 244 2.38 -13.68 15.23
CA HIS A 244 3.41 -13.07 16.08
C HIS A 244 3.59 -13.77 17.44
N HIS A 245 2.68 -14.63 17.83
CA HIS A 245 2.77 -15.50 19.00
C HIS A 245 3.11 -16.98 18.67
N GLU A 246 3.44 -17.25 17.39
CA GLU A 246 4.03 -18.53 17.06
C GLU A 246 5.43 -18.65 17.65
N ARG A 247 5.80 -19.87 18.02
CA ARG A 247 7.11 -20.19 18.58
C ARG A 247 7.92 -21.01 17.60
N TYR A 248 9.20 -20.76 17.52
CA TYR A 248 10.08 -21.42 16.54
C TYR A 248 10.07 -22.94 16.63
N ASP A 249 9.83 -23.50 17.84
CA ASP A 249 9.68 -24.95 18.10
C ASP A 249 8.31 -25.52 17.73
N GLY A 250 7.33 -24.69 17.33
CA GLY A 250 5.96 -25.09 16.98
C GLY A 250 5.01 -25.21 18.17
N SER A 251 5.40 -24.82 19.37
CA SER A 251 4.53 -24.82 20.57
C SER A 251 3.72 -23.53 20.75
N GLY A 252 3.76 -22.64 19.75
CA GLY A 252 3.04 -21.37 19.73
C GLY A 252 1.58 -21.48 19.33
N TYR A 253 0.96 -20.36 19.08
CA TYR A 253 -0.44 -20.24 18.64
C TYR A 253 -0.59 -19.12 17.62
N PRO A 254 -1.64 -19.09 16.78
CA PRO A 254 -2.83 -19.95 16.77
C PRO A 254 -2.68 -21.25 15.96
N ASP A 255 -1.73 -21.33 15.01
CA ASP A 255 -1.68 -22.39 14.02
C ASP A 255 -0.60 -23.45 14.32
N GLY A 256 0.25 -23.24 15.32
CA GLY A 256 1.35 -24.14 15.71
C GLY A 256 2.42 -24.27 14.63
N LEU A 257 2.69 -23.22 13.89
CA LEU A 257 3.72 -23.17 12.84
C LEU A 257 5.12 -23.32 13.45
N ARG A 258 6.02 -24.00 12.70
CA ARG A 258 7.37 -24.29 13.19
C ARG A 258 8.45 -23.75 12.26
N GLY A 259 9.50 -23.20 12.83
CA GLY A 259 10.71 -22.75 12.09
C GLY A 259 10.37 -21.68 11.07
N GLU A 260 10.84 -21.86 9.85
CA GLU A 260 10.62 -20.93 8.73
C GLU A 260 9.21 -20.97 8.12
N ALA A 261 8.37 -21.92 8.54
CA ALA A 261 6.94 -21.88 8.17
C ALA A 261 6.23 -20.69 8.85
N ILE A 262 6.77 -20.16 9.96
CA ILE A 262 6.30 -18.91 10.56
C ILE A 262 6.67 -17.75 9.63
N PRO A 263 5.72 -16.87 9.25
CA PRO A 263 5.99 -15.72 8.40
C PRO A 263 7.16 -14.88 8.92
N PHE A 264 7.99 -14.38 8.02
CA PHE A 264 9.24 -13.69 8.37
C PHE A 264 9.03 -12.51 9.32
N PHE A 265 8.04 -11.65 9.03
CA PHE A 265 7.73 -10.50 9.89
C PHE A 265 7.16 -10.92 11.25
N ALA A 266 6.43 -12.02 11.33
CA ALA A 266 5.94 -12.56 12.59
C ALA A 266 7.10 -13.02 13.49
N ARG A 267 8.13 -13.66 12.92
CA ARG A 267 9.35 -14.05 13.66
C ARG A 267 10.10 -12.85 14.21
N ILE A 268 10.16 -11.75 13.47
CA ILE A 268 10.75 -10.48 13.94
C ILE A 268 9.91 -9.90 15.07
N LEU A 269 8.60 -9.81 14.90
CA LEU A 269 7.68 -9.24 15.90
C LEU A 269 7.73 -10.00 17.20
N SER A 270 7.76 -11.34 17.18
CA SER A 270 7.84 -12.18 18.38
C SER A 270 9.02 -11.83 19.27
N ILE A 271 10.19 -11.56 18.67
CA ILE A 271 11.41 -11.15 19.41
C ILE A 271 11.22 -9.78 20.02
N ILE A 272 10.75 -8.80 19.22
CA ILE A 272 10.68 -7.40 19.62
C ILE A 272 9.60 -7.19 20.67
N ASP A 273 8.42 -7.78 20.47
CA ASP A 273 7.32 -7.70 21.43
C ASP A 273 7.71 -8.29 22.78
N THR A 274 8.33 -9.49 22.78
CA THR A 274 8.81 -10.10 24.02
C THR A 274 9.87 -9.24 24.70
N PHE A 275 10.83 -8.69 23.95
CA PHE A 275 11.86 -7.81 24.52
C PHE A 275 11.23 -6.55 25.13
N GLU A 276 10.33 -5.89 24.41
CA GLU A 276 9.62 -4.69 24.88
C GLU A 276 8.80 -5.00 26.14
N ALA A 277 8.10 -6.11 26.14
CA ALA A 277 7.34 -6.60 27.29
C ALA A 277 8.21 -6.89 28.52
N LEU A 278 9.48 -7.28 28.35
CA LEU A 278 10.43 -7.51 29.44
C LEU A 278 10.97 -6.21 30.02
N VAL A 279 11.28 -5.22 29.18
CA VAL A 279 11.92 -3.95 29.62
C VAL A 279 10.91 -2.91 30.11
N SER A 280 9.66 -3.00 29.68
CA SER A 280 8.59 -2.05 30.09
C SER A 280 8.05 -2.33 31.49
N ASN A 281 7.77 -1.23 32.23
CA ASN A 281 7.09 -1.34 33.52
C ASN A 281 5.62 -1.74 33.28
N ARG A 282 5.18 -2.80 33.92
CA ARG A 282 3.77 -3.23 33.95
C ARG A 282 3.17 -2.90 35.32
N VAL A 283 1.84 -2.75 35.37
CA VAL A 283 1.12 -2.44 36.61
C VAL A 283 1.50 -3.37 37.77
N TYR A 284 1.92 -4.61 37.43
CA TYR A 284 2.25 -5.66 38.42
C TYR A 284 3.74 -6.03 38.46
N ARG A 285 4.57 -5.48 37.56
CA ARG A 285 5.97 -5.87 37.44
C ARG A 285 6.81 -4.67 37.00
N LYS A 286 7.88 -4.40 37.73
CA LYS A 286 8.94 -3.49 37.28
C LYS A 286 9.67 -4.10 36.09
N GLY A 287 9.92 -3.31 35.04
CA GLY A 287 10.68 -3.75 33.89
C GLY A 287 12.09 -4.21 34.27
N THR A 288 12.59 -5.17 33.53
CA THR A 288 13.94 -5.70 33.64
C THR A 288 14.90 -4.77 32.87
N ASP A 289 16.18 -4.72 33.26
CA ASP A 289 17.17 -4.00 32.47
C ASP A 289 17.37 -4.64 31.07
N LYS A 290 17.83 -3.82 30.10
CA LYS A 290 17.99 -4.23 28.69
C LYS A 290 18.94 -5.41 28.52
N ALA A 291 19.99 -5.50 29.32
CA ALA A 291 20.99 -6.58 29.21
C ALA A 291 20.37 -7.92 29.62
N HIS A 292 19.65 -7.95 30.73
CA HIS A 292 18.94 -9.14 31.21
C HIS A 292 17.84 -9.61 30.25
N ALA A 293 17.07 -8.65 29.70
CA ALA A 293 16.06 -8.96 28.69
C ALA A 293 16.69 -9.58 27.43
N LEU A 294 17.85 -9.05 26.98
CA LEU A 294 18.57 -9.60 25.83
C LEU A 294 19.11 -11.01 26.11
N GLU A 295 19.65 -11.26 27.32
CA GLU A 295 20.08 -12.60 27.72
C GLU A 295 18.94 -13.62 27.68
N GLU A 296 17.74 -13.22 28.11
CA GLU A 296 16.54 -14.07 28.06
C GLU A 296 16.14 -14.38 26.62
N ILE A 297 16.12 -13.39 25.72
CA ILE A 297 15.88 -13.60 24.29
C ILE A 297 16.90 -14.58 23.69
N GLN A 298 18.21 -14.40 24.00
CA GLN A 298 19.28 -15.26 23.50
C GLN A 298 19.17 -16.71 24.02
N ARG A 299 18.76 -16.89 25.28
CA ARG A 299 18.55 -18.22 25.87
C ARG A 299 17.43 -19.01 25.20
N ASN A 300 16.43 -18.30 24.68
CA ASN A 300 15.29 -18.89 24.00
C ASN A 300 15.45 -18.99 22.48
N ALA A 301 16.64 -18.71 21.93
CA ALA A 301 16.95 -18.86 20.51
C ALA A 301 16.83 -20.36 20.10
N GLY A 302 16.13 -20.62 19.00
CA GLY A 302 15.86 -21.99 18.52
C GLY A 302 14.68 -22.70 19.21
N VAL A 303 14.15 -22.13 20.30
CA VAL A 303 12.97 -22.62 21.03
C VAL A 303 11.77 -21.70 20.78
N GLN A 304 11.83 -20.50 21.31
CA GLN A 304 10.79 -19.50 21.10
C GLN A 304 11.04 -18.64 19.85
N PHE A 305 12.31 -18.29 19.60
CA PHE A 305 12.70 -17.32 18.60
C PHE A 305 13.59 -17.92 17.52
N ASP A 306 13.54 -17.33 16.33
CA ASP A 306 14.45 -17.63 15.24
C ASP A 306 15.89 -17.28 15.65
N PRO A 307 16.82 -18.26 15.67
CA PRO A 307 18.17 -18.06 16.16
C PRO A 307 18.98 -17.07 15.31
N GLU A 308 18.73 -16.97 14.01
CA GLU A 308 19.42 -16.02 13.15
C GLU A 308 18.92 -14.58 13.39
N LEU A 309 17.61 -14.41 13.54
CA LEU A 309 17.04 -13.09 13.87
C LEU A 309 17.43 -12.63 15.27
N VAL A 310 17.59 -13.54 16.23
CA VAL A 310 18.12 -13.20 17.57
C VAL A 310 19.54 -12.64 17.50
N LYS A 311 20.42 -13.17 16.64
CA LYS A 311 21.77 -12.62 16.44
C LYS A 311 21.72 -11.19 15.91
N VAL A 312 20.89 -10.94 14.93
CA VAL A 312 20.67 -9.59 14.35
C VAL A 312 20.15 -8.64 15.43
N PHE A 313 19.11 -9.05 16.17
CA PHE A 313 18.53 -8.25 17.23
C PHE A 313 19.54 -7.89 18.32
N ALA A 314 20.38 -8.85 18.71
CA ALA A 314 21.44 -8.62 19.71
C ALA A 314 22.43 -7.55 19.25
N ASN A 315 22.78 -7.51 17.96
CA ASN A 315 23.62 -6.46 17.39
C ASN A 315 22.92 -5.09 17.41
N VAL A 316 21.64 -5.04 17.03
CA VAL A 316 20.83 -3.82 17.08
C VAL A 316 20.80 -3.23 18.48
N ILE A 317 20.49 -4.04 19.50
CA ILE A 317 20.39 -3.55 20.89
C ILE A 317 21.74 -3.08 21.44
N LYS A 318 22.85 -3.77 21.11
CA LYS A 318 24.21 -3.34 21.49
C LYS A 318 24.58 -1.99 20.88
N ASN A 319 24.26 -1.78 19.60
CA ASN A 319 24.56 -0.53 18.91
C ASN A 319 23.75 0.65 19.46
N VAL A 320 22.46 0.45 19.76
CA VAL A 320 21.60 1.45 20.41
C VAL A 320 22.11 1.83 21.80
N ALA A 321 22.70 0.90 22.56
CA ALA A 321 23.27 1.17 23.86
C ALA A 321 24.55 2.04 23.80
N VAL A 322 25.32 1.96 22.70
CA VAL A 322 26.54 2.76 22.49
C VAL A 322 26.23 4.21 22.10
N ASP A 323 25.14 4.44 21.32
CA ASP A 323 24.71 5.79 20.91
C ASP A 323 24.05 6.60 22.05
N ASN A 324 23.55 5.95 23.09
CA ASN A 324 22.83 6.61 24.19
C ASN A 324 23.72 7.36 25.20
N GLY A 325 25.01 7.61 24.88
CA GLY A 325 25.85 8.55 25.67
C GLY A 325 25.36 10.01 25.55
N ASN A 326 24.49 10.38 24.61
CA ASN A 326 24.13 11.80 24.37
C ASN A 326 22.75 12.09 23.73
N THR A 327 21.78 11.19 23.72
CA THR A 327 20.44 11.51 23.16
C THR A 327 19.30 10.93 24.01
N THR A 328 18.44 11.82 24.48
CA THR A 328 17.20 11.50 25.15
C THR A 328 16.29 10.65 24.27
N ASP A 329 15.73 9.58 24.83
CA ASP A 329 14.86 8.55 24.23
C ASP A 329 13.67 9.10 23.37
N GLU A 330 13.29 10.36 23.53
CA GLU A 330 12.16 10.98 22.81
C GLU A 330 12.43 11.25 21.31
N ARG A 331 13.66 11.52 20.90
CA ARG A 331 13.98 11.83 19.49
C ARG A 331 14.04 10.59 18.58
N ALA A 332 14.39 9.42 19.11
CA ALA A 332 14.32 8.17 18.35
C ALA A 332 12.87 7.78 18.06
N PHE A 333 11.92 8.24 18.89
CA PHE A 333 10.48 8.03 18.71
C PHE A 333 9.84 8.96 17.70
N GLU A 334 10.27 10.23 17.58
CA GLU A 334 9.72 11.15 16.57
C GLU A 334 10.06 10.73 15.12
N PHE A 335 11.21 10.10 14.89
CA PHE A 335 11.59 9.58 13.56
C PHE A 335 10.82 8.33 13.13
N ALA A 336 10.24 7.55 14.06
CA ALA A 336 9.47 6.35 13.75
C ALA A 336 8.05 6.65 13.24
N VAL A 337 7.59 7.90 13.34
CA VAL A 337 6.24 8.34 12.92
C VAL A 337 6.23 9.00 11.54
N ASP A 338 7.39 9.36 10.98
CA ASP A 338 7.51 9.83 9.60
C ASP A 338 7.49 8.63 8.64
N LEU A 339 6.29 8.27 8.20
CA LEU A 339 6.08 7.29 7.13
C LEU A 339 6.79 7.75 5.85
N PRO A 340 7.46 6.86 5.09
CA PRO A 340 8.08 7.19 3.83
C PRO A 340 7.01 7.56 2.79
N GLY A 341 6.76 8.87 2.66
CA GLY A 341 5.80 9.45 1.72
C GLY A 341 6.09 10.90 1.39
N ARG A 342 7.12 11.49 2.02
CA ARG A 342 7.67 12.79 1.61
C ARG A 342 9.15 12.64 1.28
N ALA A 343 9.44 12.18 0.07
CA ALA A 343 10.66 12.61 -0.59
C ALA A 343 10.57 14.14 -0.71
N LYS A 344 11.19 14.85 0.21
CA LYS A 344 11.52 16.26 -0.01
C LYS A 344 12.43 16.27 -1.22
N GLU A 345 11.94 16.78 -2.34
CA GLU A 345 12.77 17.27 -3.41
C GLU A 345 13.82 18.19 -2.77
N ALA A 346 15.05 17.72 -2.77
CA ALA A 346 16.19 18.59 -2.50
C ALA A 346 16.42 19.41 -3.78
N ILE A 347 16.31 20.73 -3.62
CA ILE A 347 16.72 21.78 -4.55
C ILE A 347 18.16 21.60 -4.98
#